data_d3af72d93c702110c6e868a1924c2c46
#
_entry.id   d3af72d93c702110c6e868a1924c2c46
#
_cell.length_a   1.000
_cell.length_b   1.000
_cell.length_c   1.000
_cell.angle_alpha   90.00
_cell.angle_beta   90.00
_cell.angle_gamma   90.00
#
_symmetry.space_group_name_H-M   'P 1'
#
loop_
_entity.id
_entity.type
_entity.pdbx_description
1 polymer ?
#
loop_
_entity_poly.entity_id
_entity_poly.type
_entity_poly.pdbx_seq_one_letter_code
_entity_poly.pdbx_strand_id
1 'polypeptide(L)'
;FEGAYSTGAQEHIYMEPQGMLAEYDKGILTVYGSMQCPYYVKNALLPAFGFSEDRIRIIQTTTGGGFGGKEDFPSLIAGHAALGSYKTGKPVKIILVRHTDILMTPKRHPSKISIRTALDSKDQILGMEIQILIDGGAYEGLSSVVLQRALFASTGVYRIPNARITALALATNTVPNGAFRGFGAPQAYFAIETHMQELAQFIKQDPVKFKRSNCVDYGDSTLTGGTIKEPVMVDELLAKLKEISGLDPFNLPRREVKNGKIRAYGFSLFKHGCGFTGSGERDKIKALVKLRRNTDGTVEILVANTEIGQGAHTTLRKVVAETLGVPFSTIILNNPDTSRVPDSGPTVASRTAMIVGNLLYRAALKLKNQGTVGEEITVEERYAQPPEIVWDQETFVGDAYPAFSWGTNLVEVEADPLTLEVQVKNFWGTYDIGIPLDERVAEGQMTGGISQGIGYATVEVLQNREGRFLQQTMTDCIIPTA
;
A
#
# COMPACT_ATOMS: atom_id res chain seq x y z
N PHE A 1 20.98 -23.76 3.03
CA PHE A 1 20.25 -23.55 1.78
C PHE A 1 20.33 -22.07 1.37
N GLU A 2 20.55 -21.81 0.09
CA GLU A 2 20.70 -20.45 -0.44
C GLU A 2 19.78 -20.26 -1.66
N GLY A 3 19.23 -19.05 -1.79
CA GLY A 3 18.40 -18.65 -2.94
C GLY A 3 18.62 -17.18 -3.29
N ALA A 4 18.40 -16.84 -4.57
CA ALA A 4 18.46 -15.48 -5.08
C ALA A 4 17.22 -15.20 -5.95
N TYR A 5 16.54 -14.11 -5.66
CA TYR A 5 15.22 -13.76 -6.20
C TYR A 5 15.25 -12.34 -6.77
N SER A 6 14.63 -12.13 -7.92
CA SER A 6 14.60 -10.83 -8.57
C SER A 6 13.18 -10.47 -8.98
N THR A 7 12.85 -9.20 -8.86
CA THR A 7 11.60 -8.65 -9.41
C THR A 7 11.92 -7.46 -10.32
N GLY A 8 11.14 -7.30 -11.38
CA GLY A 8 11.25 -6.18 -12.31
C GLY A 8 10.59 -4.89 -11.80
N ALA A 9 10.64 -3.85 -12.61
CA ALA A 9 9.79 -2.69 -12.44
C ALA A 9 8.32 -3.02 -12.79
N GLN A 10 7.38 -2.25 -12.23
CA GLN A 10 5.95 -2.33 -12.57
C GLN A 10 5.39 -0.92 -12.76
N GLU A 11 4.60 -0.71 -13.81
CA GLU A 11 3.90 0.55 -14.08
C GLU A 11 2.54 0.57 -13.37
N HIS A 12 2.15 1.73 -12.81
CA HIS A 12 0.88 1.88 -12.10
C HIS A 12 -0.35 1.70 -12.99
N ILE A 13 -0.27 2.12 -14.24
CA ILE A 13 -1.35 2.08 -15.23
C ILE A 13 -2.67 2.67 -14.67
N TYR A 14 -2.59 3.75 -13.87
CA TYR A 14 -3.80 4.50 -13.54
C TYR A 14 -4.42 5.08 -14.82
N MET A 15 -5.76 5.08 -14.90
CA MET A 15 -6.47 5.54 -16.13
C MET A 15 -6.23 7.01 -16.42
N GLU A 16 -6.19 7.85 -15.39
CA GLU A 16 -5.91 9.29 -15.48
C GLU A 16 -4.42 9.57 -15.31
N PRO A 17 -3.71 10.08 -16.35
CA PRO A 17 -2.33 10.55 -16.20
C PRO A 17 -2.19 11.67 -15.16
N GLN A 18 -0.95 11.98 -14.80
CA GLN A 18 -0.64 13.09 -13.89
C GLN A 18 -1.08 14.44 -14.48
N GLY A 19 -1.68 15.29 -13.66
CA GLY A 19 -2.10 16.61 -14.12
C GLY A 19 -2.35 17.60 -12.98
N MET A 20 -1.90 18.85 -13.19
CA MET A 20 -2.09 19.96 -12.27
C MET A 20 -2.48 21.24 -13.03
N LEU A 21 -3.30 22.06 -12.39
CA LEU A 21 -3.58 23.42 -12.80
C LEU A 21 -3.23 24.34 -11.62
N ALA A 22 -2.46 25.39 -11.87
CA ALA A 22 -2.12 26.37 -10.86
C ALA A 22 -2.59 27.76 -11.28
N GLU A 23 -3.06 28.52 -10.31
CA GLU A 23 -3.49 29.91 -10.45
C GLU A 23 -2.88 30.74 -9.33
N TYR A 24 -2.16 31.80 -9.70
CA TYR A 24 -1.67 32.81 -8.77
C TYR A 24 -2.46 34.09 -8.93
N ASP A 25 -3.32 34.38 -7.98
CA ASP A 25 -4.15 35.59 -7.95
C ASP A 25 -4.13 36.24 -6.57
N LYS A 26 -4.03 37.58 -6.52
CA LYS A 26 -4.09 38.40 -5.28
C LYS A 26 -3.19 37.91 -4.15
N GLY A 27 -2.03 37.35 -4.51
CA GLY A 27 -1.05 36.88 -3.54
C GLY A 27 -1.29 35.45 -3.03
N ILE A 28 -2.32 34.77 -3.50
CA ILE A 28 -2.65 33.39 -3.18
C ILE A 28 -2.31 32.49 -4.37
N LEU A 29 -1.60 31.41 -4.10
CA LEU A 29 -1.30 30.35 -5.07
C LEU A 29 -2.27 29.18 -4.82
N THR A 30 -3.21 28.97 -5.74
CA THR A 30 -4.12 27.83 -5.71
C THR A 30 -3.70 26.78 -6.73
N VAL A 31 -3.60 25.53 -6.30
CA VAL A 31 -3.29 24.38 -7.16
C VAL A 31 -4.45 23.38 -7.12
N TYR A 32 -4.93 23.02 -8.29
CA TYR A 32 -5.95 21.99 -8.50
C TYR A 32 -5.30 20.79 -9.18
N GLY A 33 -5.58 19.58 -8.71
CA GLY A 33 -5.04 18.41 -9.41
C GLY A 33 -5.41 17.07 -8.81
N SER A 34 -4.96 16.07 -9.53
CA SER A 34 -5.12 14.67 -9.19
C SER A 34 -3.95 14.24 -8.27
N MET A 35 -4.23 13.85 -7.03
CA MET A 35 -3.21 13.53 -6.04
C MET A 35 -3.75 12.67 -4.89
N GLN A 36 -2.86 11.94 -4.22
CA GLN A 36 -3.16 11.19 -3.00
C GLN A 36 -2.89 12.00 -1.72
N CYS A 37 -2.06 13.03 -1.78
CA CYS A 37 -1.51 13.71 -0.62
C CYS A 37 -1.53 15.23 -0.78
N PRO A 38 -2.65 15.94 -0.57
CA PRO A 38 -2.73 17.39 -0.75
C PRO A 38 -1.71 18.17 0.09
N TYR A 39 -1.47 17.74 1.32
CA TYR A 39 -0.50 18.40 2.20
C TYR A 39 0.96 18.12 1.81
N TYR A 40 1.27 17.03 1.09
CA TYR A 40 2.62 16.85 0.52
C TYR A 40 2.88 17.91 -0.55
N VAL A 41 1.91 18.15 -1.42
CA VAL A 41 2.01 19.22 -2.43
C VAL A 41 2.13 20.59 -1.75
N LYS A 42 1.30 20.89 -0.76
CA LYS A 42 1.37 22.15 0.01
C LYS A 42 2.75 22.33 0.63
N ASN A 43 3.24 21.35 1.36
CA ASN A 43 4.51 21.40 2.07
C ASN A 43 5.73 21.50 1.14
N ALA A 44 5.64 20.96 -0.09
CA ALA A 44 6.68 21.11 -1.10
C ALA A 44 6.71 22.54 -1.71
N LEU A 45 5.54 23.16 -1.87
CA LEU A 45 5.44 24.50 -2.45
C LEU A 45 5.80 25.63 -1.46
N LEU A 46 5.57 25.44 -0.17
CA LEU A 46 5.88 26.43 0.88
C LEU A 46 7.34 26.92 0.80
N PRO A 47 8.35 26.06 0.92
CA PRO A 47 9.75 26.50 0.83
C PRO A 47 10.14 26.91 -0.59
N ALA A 48 9.55 26.32 -1.64
CA ALA A 48 9.87 26.64 -3.02
C ALA A 48 9.51 28.09 -3.41
N PHE A 49 8.42 28.62 -2.84
CA PHE A 49 7.98 30.00 -3.09
C PHE A 49 8.27 30.96 -1.95
N GLY A 50 8.70 30.47 -0.77
CA GLY A 50 8.86 31.30 0.42
C GLY A 50 7.55 31.90 0.92
N PHE A 51 6.43 31.25 0.69
CA PHE A 51 5.11 31.72 1.09
C PHE A 51 4.73 31.19 2.48
N SER A 52 3.85 31.94 3.18
CA SER A 52 3.19 31.47 4.38
C SER A 52 2.06 30.47 4.05
N GLU A 53 1.64 29.69 5.03
CA GLU A 53 0.66 28.60 4.84
C GLU A 53 -0.69 29.06 4.29
N ASP A 54 -1.14 30.26 4.64
CA ASP A 54 -2.38 30.89 4.19
C ASP A 54 -2.34 31.32 2.72
N ARG A 55 -1.14 31.42 2.13
CA ARG A 55 -0.95 31.83 0.73
C ARG A 55 -0.89 30.67 -0.25
N ILE A 56 -0.91 29.42 0.23
CA ILE A 56 -0.93 28.23 -0.62
C ILE A 56 -2.15 27.38 -0.33
N ARG A 57 -2.97 27.19 -1.35
CA ARG A 57 -4.21 26.40 -1.32
C ARG A 57 -4.11 25.25 -2.31
N ILE A 58 -4.36 24.03 -1.84
CA ILE A 58 -4.38 22.83 -2.67
C ILE A 58 -5.79 22.25 -2.66
N ILE A 59 -6.31 21.96 -3.84
CA ILE A 59 -7.65 21.38 -4.04
C ILE A 59 -7.49 20.10 -4.84
N GLN A 60 -7.87 18.97 -4.25
CA GLN A 60 -7.94 17.73 -5.00
C GLN A 60 -9.12 17.75 -5.97
N THR A 61 -8.87 17.44 -7.22
CA THR A 61 -9.92 17.14 -8.21
C THR A 61 -10.26 15.65 -8.17
N THR A 62 -11.33 15.25 -8.87
CA THR A 62 -11.63 13.83 -9.09
C THR A 62 -10.40 13.13 -9.63
N THR A 63 -10.00 12.01 -9.00
CA THR A 63 -8.76 11.31 -9.28
C THR A 63 -9.02 9.93 -9.85
N GLY A 64 -8.59 9.70 -11.08
CA GLY A 64 -8.79 8.45 -11.83
C GLY A 64 -7.70 7.42 -11.57
N GLY A 65 -7.56 6.99 -10.31
CA GLY A 65 -6.56 6.02 -9.85
C GLY A 65 -5.26 6.69 -9.38
N GLY A 66 -4.52 5.97 -8.54
CA GLY A 66 -3.23 6.44 -8.02
C GLY A 66 -2.26 5.29 -7.74
N PHE A 67 -2.68 4.28 -6.98
CA PHE A 67 -1.94 3.07 -6.64
C PHE A 67 -0.55 3.32 -6.00
N GLY A 68 -0.30 4.54 -5.51
CA GLY A 68 0.99 5.03 -5.03
C GLY A 68 1.68 6.02 -5.99
N GLY A 69 1.41 5.95 -7.29
CA GLY A 69 2.04 6.83 -8.29
C GLY A 69 1.66 8.30 -8.21
N LYS A 70 0.64 8.63 -7.43
CA LYS A 70 0.21 10.02 -7.16
C LYS A 70 0.43 10.41 -5.70
N GLU A 71 1.44 9.83 -5.04
CA GLU A 71 1.80 10.13 -3.65
C GLU A 71 2.68 11.38 -3.56
N ASP A 72 3.93 11.32 -3.99
CA ASP A 72 4.92 12.40 -3.91
C ASP A 72 5.13 13.14 -5.25
N PHE A 73 5.09 12.42 -6.36
CA PHE A 73 5.35 12.95 -7.70
C PHE A 73 4.44 14.13 -8.11
N PRO A 74 3.16 14.20 -7.72
CA PRO A 74 2.30 15.37 -7.95
C PRO A 74 2.92 16.69 -7.52
N SER A 75 3.77 16.70 -6.50
CA SER A 75 4.45 17.91 -6.01
C SER A 75 5.37 18.54 -7.08
N LEU A 76 6.02 17.73 -7.92
CA LEU A 76 6.87 18.21 -8.99
C LEU A 76 6.06 18.93 -10.08
N ILE A 77 4.98 18.31 -10.54
CA ILE A 77 4.11 18.87 -11.57
C ILE A 77 3.42 20.14 -11.05
N ALA A 78 2.96 20.10 -9.79
CA ALA A 78 2.41 21.26 -9.10
C ALA A 78 3.41 22.41 -9.03
N GLY A 79 4.68 22.13 -8.70
CA GLY A 79 5.76 23.11 -8.67
C GLY A 79 5.99 23.79 -10.03
N HIS A 80 6.02 23.01 -11.11
CA HIS A 80 6.17 23.55 -12.46
C HIS A 80 4.97 24.42 -12.88
N ALA A 81 3.74 23.94 -12.68
CA ALA A 81 2.53 24.71 -12.99
C ALA A 81 2.45 25.99 -12.15
N ALA A 82 2.76 25.88 -10.85
CA ALA A 82 2.78 27.01 -9.92
C ALA A 82 3.81 28.07 -10.31
N LEU A 83 5.04 27.66 -10.69
CA LEU A 83 6.07 28.57 -11.13
C LEU A 83 5.65 29.32 -12.42
N GLY A 84 5.08 28.58 -13.37
CA GLY A 84 4.55 29.18 -14.59
C GLY A 84 3.47 30.24 -14.31
N SER A 85 2.51 29.90 -13.42
CA SER A 85 1.44 30.83 -13.04
C SER A 85 1.97 32.04 -12.28
N TYR A 86 2.88 31.81 -11.32
CA TYR A 86 3.50 32.90 -10.56
C TYR A 86 4.27 33.89 -11.44
N LYS A 87 5.00 33.39 -12.45
CA LYS A 87 5.79 34.23 -13.37
C LYS A 87 4.95 34.97 -14.40
N THR A 88 3.84 34.38 -14.86
CA THR A 88 3.02 34.95 -15.94
C THR A 88 1.82 35.72 -15.44
N GLY A 89 1.41 35.54 -14.18
CA GLY A 89 0.17 36.07 -13.64
C GLY A 89 -1.09 35.48 -14.31
N LYS A 90 -0.96 34.30 -14.95
CA LYS A 90 -2.05 33.60 -15.65
C LYS A 90 -2.18 32.17 -15.12
N PRO A 91 -3.39 31.56 -15.18
CA PRO A 91 -3.53 30.14 -14.89
C PRO A 91 -2.65 29.30 -15.84
N VAL A 92 -1.97 28.31 -15.28
CA VAL A 92 -1.11 27.37 -16.00
C VAL A 92 -1.53 25.96 -15.71
N LYS A 93 -1.79 25.18 -16.77
CA LYS A 93 -2.17 23.77 -16.70
C LYS A 93 -1.09 22.91 -17.33
N ILE A 94 -0.67 21.85 -16.60
CA ILE A 94 0.22 20.81 -17.09
C ILE A 94 -0.51 19.48 -16.92
N ILE A 95 -0.77 18.78 -18.03
CA ILE A 95 -1.31 17.43 -18.05
C ILE A 95 -0.35 16.59 -18.88
N LEU A 96 0.17 15.51 -18.29
CA LEU A 96 1.05 14.61 -19.02
C LEU A 96 0.23 13.78 -20.00
N VAL A 97 0.71 13.67 -21.24
CA VAL A 97 0.20 12.64 -22.15
C VAL A 97 0.71 11.27 -21.67
N ARG A 98 -0.01 10.19 -21.95
CA ARG A 98 0.33 8.85 -21.46
C ARG A 98 1.78 8.44 -21.73
N HIS A 99 2.29 8.73 -22.89
CA HIS A 99 3.69 8.47 -23.25
C HIS A 99 4.67 9.16 -22.27
N THR A 100 4.47 10.45 -22.02
CA THR A 100 5.32 11.21 -21.08
C THR A 100 5.13 10.70 -19.64
N ASP A 101 3.90 10.38 -19.26
CA ASP A 101 3.58 9.85 -17.94
C ASP A 101 4.36 8.54 -17.68
N ILE A 102 4.29 7.56 -18.60
CA ILE A 102 5.04 6.30 -18.47
C ILE A 102 6.55 6.54 -18.43
N LEU A 103 7.09 7.48 -19.20
CA LEU A 103 8.53 7.71 -19.27
C LEU A 103 9.11 8.47 -18.08
N MET A 104 8.32 9.29 -17.37
CA MET A 104 8.83 10.22 -16.36
C MET A 104 8.39 9.92 -14.92
N THR A 105 7.28 9.21 -14.75
CA THR A 105 6.71 8.98 -13.41
C THR A 105 7.39 7.80 -12.71
N PRO A 106 7.34 7.76 -11.38
CA PRO A 106 7.92 6.67 -10.60
C PRO A 106 7.32 5.30 -10.95
N LYS A 107 8.11 4.24 -10.77
CA LYS A 107 7.72 2.83 -10.94
C LYS A 107 7.89 2.07 -9.63
N ARG A 108 7.34 0.84 -9.55
CA ARG A 108 7.72 -0.08 -8.49
C ARG A 108 9.22 -0.38 -8.60
N HIS A 109 9.92 -0.29 -7.49
CA HIS A 109 11.35 -0.59 -7.40
C HIS A 109 11.66 -2.01 -7.88
N PRO A 110 12.49 -2.21 -8.89
CA PRO A 110 13.13 -3.49 -9.14
C PRO A 110 13.91 -3.94 -7.90
N SER A 111 13.96 -5.24 -7.65
CA SER A 111 14.71 -5.78 -6.51
C SER A 111 15.57 -6.98 -6.86
N LYS A 112 16.65 -7.15 -6.06
CA LYS A 112 17.41 -8.41 -5.95
C LYS A 112 17.52 -8.76 -4.48
N ILE A 113 17.06 -9.96 -4.11
CA ILE A 113 17.01 -10.42 -2.73
C ILE A 113 17.70 -11.77 -2.67
N SER A 114 18.74 -11.86 -1.83
CA SER A 114 19.46 -13.12 -1.57
C SER A 114 19.13 -13.57 -0.15
N ILE A 115 18.81 -14.84 0.01
CA ILE A 115 18.45 -15.44 1.30
C ILE A 115 19.32 -16.69 1.51
N ARG A 116 19.93 -16.76 2.68
CA ARG A 116 20.67 -17.94 3.16
C ARG A 116 20.04 -18.42 4.46
N THR A 117 19.64 -19.70 4.52
CA THR A 117 19.02 -20.32 5.70
C THR A 117 19.91 -21.40 6.26
N ALA A 118 20.18 -21.33 7.55
CA ALA A 118 20.85 -22.39 8.30
C ALA A 118 19.80 -23.30 8.96
N LEU A 119 20.00 -24.62 8.83
CA LEU A 119 19.16 -25.66 9.44
C LEU A 119 19.99 -26.50 10.41
N ASP A 120 19.34 -27.07 11.40
CA ASP A 120 19.94 -28.11 12.24
C ASP A 120 19.79 -29.50 11.59
N SER A 121 20.28 -30.53 12.29
CA SER A 121 20.18 -31.95 11.85
C SER A 121 18.77 -32.52 11.83
N LYS A 122 17.76 -31.75 12.30
CA LYS A 122 16.33 -32.09 12.31
C LYS A 122 15.52 -31.21 11.35
N ASP A 123 16.20 -30.51 10.45
CA ASP A 123 15.62 -29.57 9.48
C ASP A 123 14.88 -28.38 10.12
N GLN A 124 15.24 -28.00 11.38
CA GLN A 124 14.71 -26.81 12.02
C GLN A 124 15.51 -25.58 11.61
N ILE A 125 14.84 -24.47 11.36
CA ILE A 125 15.50 -23.20 11.02
C ILE A 125 16.23 -22.66 12.24
N LEU A 126 17.56 -22.52 12.12
CA LEU A 126 18.42 -21.88 13.13
C LEU A 126 18.54 -20.38 12.93
N GLY A 127 18.54 -19.94 11.67
CA GLY A 127 18.64 -18.52 11.34
C GLY A 127 18.66 -18.26 9.84
N MET A 128 18.51 -16.97 9.51
CA MET A 128 18.54 -16.48 8.13
C MET A 128 19.46 -15.26 7.99
N GLU A 129 20.20 -15.22 6.89
CA GLU A 129 20.87 -14.03 6.40
C GLU A 129 20.16 -13.58 5.12
N ILE A 130 19.72 -12.30 5.09
CA ILE A 130 18.94 -11.74 3.99
C ILE A 130 19.62 -10.47 3.51
N GLN A 131 19.86 -10.36 2.21
CA GLN A 131 20.32 -9.13 1.57
C GLN A 131 19.25 -8.63 0.61
N ILE A 132 18.85 -7.37 0.76
CA ILE A 132 17.84 -6.71 -0.07
C ILE A 132 18.51 -5.57 -0.81
N LEU A 133 18.45 -5.59 -2.14
CA LEU A 133 18.85 -4.49 -3.00
C LEU A 133 17.63 -4.03 -3.79
N ILE A 134 17.32 -2.74 -3.73
CA ILE A 134 16.29 -2.13 -4.57
C ILE A 134 16.88 -1.05 -5.44
N ASP A 135 16.37 -0.91 -6.66
CA ASP A 135 16.74 0.17 -7.57
C ASP A 135 15.94 1.44 -7.23
N GLY A 136 16.60 2.48 -6.73
CA GLY A 136 15.97 3.77 -6.38
C GLY A 136 15.82 4.72 -7.56
N GLY A 137 16.54 4.48 -8.65
CA GLY A 137 16.63 5.43 -9.75
C GLY A 137 17.54 6.62 -9.45
N ALA A 138 17.39 7.71 -10.21
CA ALA A 138 18.27 8.87 -10.17
C ALA A 138 18.08 9.77 -8.93
N TYR A 139 16.96 9.69 -8.25
CA TYR A 139 16.63 10.46 -7.05
C TYR A 139 16.01 9.56 -5.99
N GLU A 140 16.27 9.85 -4.73
CA GLU A 140 15.83 9.03 -3.61
C GLU A 140 14.30 8.89 -3.53
N GLY A 141 13.55 10.00 -3.66
CA GLY A 141 12.10 9.98 -3.49
C GLY A 141 11.68 9.27 -2.20
N LEU A 142 10.88 8.23 -2.35
CA LEU A 142 10.40 7.39 -1.24
C LEU A 142 11.19 6.08 -1.07
N SER A 143 12.33 5.92 -1.74
CA SER A 143 13.08 4.65 -1.78
C SER A 143 13.52 4.16 -0.40
N SER A 144 13.96 5.06 0.50
CA SER A 144 14.34 4.69 1.88
C SER A 144 13.17 4.11 2.67
N VAL A 145 11.97 4.69 2.51
CA VAL A 145 10.76 4.22 3.22
C VAL A 145 10.24 2.89 2.63
N VAL A 146 10.31 2.74 1.29
CA VAL A 146 9.99 1.48 0.61
C VAL A 146 10.92 0.36 1.06
N LEU A 147 12.24 0.67 1.14
CA LEU A 147 13.26 -0.27 1.62
C LEU A 147 13.00 -0.71 3.06
N GLN A 148 12.67 0.24 3.94
CA GLN A 148 12.34 -0.06 5.34
C GLN A 148 11.16 -1.04 5.43
N ARG A 149 10.10 -0.84 4.62
CA ARG A 149 8.96 -1.76 4.60
C ARG A 149 9.31 -3.13 4.03
N ALA A 150 10.14 -3.19 2.98
CA ALA A 150 10.66 -4.45 2.46
C ALA A 150 11.47 -5.21 3.51
N LEU A 151 12.31 -4.51 4.28
CA LEU A 151 13.08 -5.08 5.38
C LEU A 151 12.16 -5.74 6.42
N PHE A 152 11.13 -5.04 6.88
CA PHE A 152 10.20 -5.59 7.89
C PHE A 152 9.34 -6.76 7.36
N ALA A 153 9.15 -6.84 6.05
CA ALA A 153 8.42 -7.93 5.40
C ALA A 153 9.34 -9.14 5.07
N SER A 154 10.66 -9.01 5.19
CA SER A 154 11.62 -9.96 4.62
C SER A 154 11.63 -11.35 5.25
N THR A 155 11.20 -11.49 6.51
CA THR A 155 10.99 -12.79 7.16
C THR A 155 9.58 -13.35 6.97
N GLY A 156 8.73 -12.65 6.23
CA GLY A 156 7.35 -13.08 5.98
C GLY A 156 6.53 -13.25 7.25
N VAL A 157 5.85 -14.38 7.32
CA VAL A 157 5.06 -14.81 8.48
C VAL A 157 5.83 -15.76 9.39
N TYR A 158 7.13 -15.96 9.13
CA TYR A 158 7.88 -17.07 9.72
C TYR A 158 8.62 -16.67 10.99
N ARG A 159 8.67 -17.60 11.92
CA ARG A 159 9.47 -17.56 13.16
C ARG A 159 10.92 -17.86 12.80
N ILE A 160 11.77 -16.84 12.79
CA ILE A 160 13.20 -16.95 12.49
C ILE A 160 13.98 -16.63 13.77
N PRO A 161 14.59 -17.63 14.43
CA PRO A 161 15.23 -17.42 15.73
C PRO A 161 16.38 -16.41 15.70
N ASN A 162 17.15 -16.40 14.58
CA ASN A 162 18.24 -15.47 14.38
C ASN A 162 18.18 -14.92 12.96
N ALA A 163 18.15 -13.60 12.81
CA ALA A 163 18.13 -12.96 11.50
C ALA A 163 19.20 -11.89 11.39
N ARG A 164 19.92 -11.88 10.27
CA ARG A 164 20.79 -10.79 9.85
C ARG A 164 20.30 -10.25 8.52
N ILE A 165 19.92 -8.98 8.49
CA ILE A 165 19.35 -8.37 7.28
C ILE A 165 20.16 -7.14 6.92
N THR A 166 20.57 -7.08 5.65
CA THR A 166 21.19 -5.91 5.04
C THR A 166 20.32 -5.44 3.90
N ALA A 167 19.95 -4.16 3.92
CA ALA A 167 19.07 -3.58 2.92
C ALA A 167 19.65 -2.27 2.36
N LEU A 168 19.70 -2.14 1.03
CA LEU A 168 20.25 -0.98 0.32
C LEU A 168 19.32 -0.54 -0.81
N ALA A 169 19.04 0.76 -0.86
CA ALA A 169 18.47 1.42 -2.02
C ALA A 169 19.61 2.01 -2.84
N LEU A 170 19.71 1.64 -4.10
CA LEU A 170 20.82 2.00 -4.97
C LEU A 170 20.41 3.17 -5.87
N ALA A 171 21.24 4.20 -5.93
CA ALA A 171 21.12 5.25 -6.93
C ALA A 171 21.57 4.70 -8.29
N THR A 172 20.74 4.89 -9.32
CA THR A 172 20.99 4.39 -10.67
C THR A 172 20.61 5.44 -11.72
N ASN A 173 20.92 5.19 -12.99
CA ASN A 173 20.61 6.09 -14.09
C ASN A 173 19.24 5.80 -14.74
N THR A 174 18.26 5.40 -13.95
CA THR A 174 16.87 5.20 -14.37
C THR A 174 15.99 6.33 -13.86
N VAL A 175 14.73 6.39 -14.29
CA VAL A 175 13.74 7.27 -13.66
C VAL A 175 13.63 6.92 -12.16
N PRO A 176 13.32 7.88 -11.29
CA PRO A 176 13.12 7.59 -9.87
C PRO A 176 12.06 6.52 -9.69
N ASN A 177 12.33 5.55 -8.84
CA ASN A 177 11.33 4.61 -8.39
C ASN A 177 10.61 5.15 -7.15
N GLY A 178 9.37 4.71 -6.90
CA GLY A 178 8.55 5.30 -5.84
C GLY A 178 7.52 4.36 -5.26
N ALA A 179 6.53 4.94 -4.62
CA ALA A 179 5.43 4.19 -4.04
C ALA A 179 4.64 3.43 -5.10
N PHE A 180 4.40 2.17 -4.85
CA PHE A 180 3.45 1.33 -5.58
C PHE A 180 2.76 0.41 -4.59
N ARG A 181 1.47 0.12 -4.78
CA ARG A 181 0.63 -0.72 -3.90
C ARG A 181 1.40 -1.91 -3.32
N GLY A 182 1.43 -2.03 -1.98
CA GLY A 182 2.25 -3.00 -1.25
C GLY A 182 3.60 -2.47 -0.77
N PHE A 183 4.19 -1.44 -1.41
CA PHE A 183 5.27 -0.57 -0.92
C PHE A 183 6.50 -1.33 -0.42
N GLY A 184 7.11 -2.18 -1.27
CA GLY A 184 8.28 -3.00 -0.92
C GLY A 184 7.95 -4.40 -0.39
N ALA A 185 6.79 -4.57 0.25
CA ALA A 185 6.36 -5.88 0.74
C ALA A 185 6.21 -6.94 -0.38
N PRO A 186 5.64 -6.65 -1.58
CA PRO A 186 5.52 -7.65 -2.63
C PRO A 186 6.86 -8.26 -3.05
N GLN A 187 7.92 -7.46 -3.15
CA GLN A 187 9.26 -7.93 -3.49
C GLN A 187 9.79 -8.89 -2.42
N ALA A 188 9.66 -8.48 -1.15
CA ALA A 188 10.12 -9.28 -0.01
C ALA A 188 9.31 -10.58 0.15
N TYR A 189 7.98 -10.52 0.01
CA TYR A 189 7.12 -11.71 0.09
C TYR A 189 7.37 -12.68 -1.07
N PHE A 190 7.56 -12.19 -2.29
CA PHE A 190 7.95 -13.05 -3.39
C PHE A 190 9.22 -13.83 -3.06
N ALA A 191 10.25 -13.16 -2.56
CA ALA A 191 11.53 -13.79 -2.24
C ALA A 191 11.39 -14.82 -1.11
N ILE A 192 10.80 -14.44 0.03
CA ILE A 192 10.71 -15.34 1.19
C ILE A 192 9.77 -16.52 0.95
N GLU A 193 8.62 -16.30 0.28
CA GLU A 193 7.66 -17.35 0.00
C GLU A 193 8.20 -18.38 -0.99
N THR A 194 8.93 -17.90 -2.02
CA THR A 194 9.63 -18.80 -2.95
C THR A 194 10.76 -19.55 -2.25
N HIS A 195 11.56 -18.86 -1.43
CA HIS A 195 12.64 -19.48 -0.66
C HIS A 195 12.14 -20.59 0.28
N MET A 196 11.06 -20.34 1.01
CA MET A 196 10.46 -21.34 1.90
C MET A 196 9.85 -22.52 1.14
N GLN A 197 9.32 -22.27 -0.06
CA GLN A 197 8.84 -23.31 -0.95
C GLN A 197 10.00 -24.22 -1.43
N GLU A 198 11.10 -23.64 -1.89
CA GLU A 198 12.28 -24.36 -2.38
C GLU A 198 13.01 -25.07 -1.24
N LEU A 199 13.12 -24.43 -0.08
CA LEU A 199 13.68 -25.03 1.13
C LEU A 199 12.91 -26.28 1.57
N ALA A 200 11.58 -26.21 1.60
CA ALA A 200 10.74 -27.37 1.92
C ALA A 200 10.96 -28.54 0.93
N GLN A 201 11.10 -28.23 -0.35
CA GLN A 201 11.40 -29.23 -1.39
C GLN A 201 12.80 -29.84 -1.20
N PHE A 202 13.78 -29.00 -0.86
CA PHE A 202 15.16 -29.44 -0.60
C PHE A 202 15.24 -30.45 0.55
N ILE A 203 14.53 -30.19 1.66
CA ILE A 203 14.44 -31.12 2.81
C ILE A 203 13.36 -32.18 2.64
N LYS A 204 12.71 -32.27 1.47
CA LYS A 204 11.67 -33.26 1.10
C LYS A 204 10.43 -33.24 2.02
N GLN A 205 10.08 -32.08 2.53
CA GLN A 205 8.83 -31.84 3.26
C GLN A 205 7.74 -31.27 2.36
N ASP A 206 6.48 -31.44 2.78
CA ASP A 206 5.36 -30.75 2.11
C ASP A 206 5.48 -29.25 2.36
N PRO A 207 5.47 -28.40 1.31
CA PRO A 207 5.70 -26.97 1.48
C PRO A 207 4.66 -26.26 2.34
N VAL A 208 3.38 -26.64 2.25
CA VAL A 208 2.32 -25.99 3.04
C VAL A 208 2.46 -26.34 4.51
N LYS A 209 2.74 -27.62 4.83
CA LYS A 209 3.02 -28.07 6.19
C LYS A 209 4.25 -27.39 6.76
N PHE A 210 5.33 -27.31 5.99
CA PHE A 210 6.55 -26.64 6.40
C PHE A 210 6.34 -25.16 6.67
N LYS A 211 5.64 -24.44 5.77
CA LYS A 211 5.29 -23.04 5.95
C LYS A 211 4.44 -22.83 7.23
N ARG A 212 3.38 -23.65 7.43
CA ARG A 212 2.52 -23.52 8.62
C ARG A 212 3.26 -23.83 9.93
N SER A 213 4.12 -24.85 9.96
CA SER A 213 4.86 -25.23 11.18
C SER A 213 5.88 -24.17 11.60
N ASN A 214 6.38 -23.37 10.67
CA ASN A 214 7.29 -22.26 10.93
C ASN A 214 6.58 -20.90 11.09
N CYS A 215 5.26 -20.84 10.96
CA CYS A 215 4.50 -19.59 11.11
C CYS A 215 4.56 -19.10 12.56
N VAL A 216 4.59 -17.78 12.75
CA VAL A 216 4.43 -17.16 14.07
C VAL A 216 3.02 -17.35 14.58
N ASP A 217 2.87 -17.35 15.89
CA ASP A 217 1.60 -17.40 16.60
C ASP A 217 1.43 -16.17 17.53
N TYR A 218 0.27 -16.06 18.16
CA TYR A 218 0.01 -15.03 19.18
C TYR A 218 1.09 -15.03 20.26
N GLY A 219 1.62 -13.87 20.58
CA GLY A 219 2.67 -13.70 21.58
C GLY A 219 4.09 -13.92 21.09
N ASP A 220 4.27 -14.42 19.85
CA ASP A 220 5.62 -14.53 19.26
C ASP A 220 6.24 -13.16 18.96
N SER A 221 7.56 -13.14 18.96
CA SER A 221 8.32 -11.94 18.58
C SER A 221 8.30 -11.70 17.07
N THR A 222 8.17 -10.44 16.68
CA THR A 222 8.41 -10.01 15.30
C THR A 222 9.92 -9.90 15.02
N LEU A 223 10.27 -9.72 13.75
CA LEU A 223 11.66 -9.47 13.33
C LEU A 223 12.34 -8.32 14.11
N THR A 224 11.58 -7.31 14.49
CA THR A 224 12.06 -6.10 15.19
C THR A 224 12.00 -6.20 16.72
N GLY A 225 11.70 -7.39 17.26
CA GLY A 225 11.57 -7.58 18.71
C GLY A 225 10.26 -7.07 19.32
N GLY A 226 9.33 -6.60 18.49
CA GLY A 226 7.93 -6.38 18.90
C GLY A 226 7.19 -7.71 19.08
N THR A 227 5.92 -7.66 19.46
CA THR A 227 5.11 -8.85 19.75
C THR A 227 3.87 -8.90 18.87
N ILE A 228 3.48 -10.09 18.40
CA ILE A 228 2.19 -10.34 17.76
C ILE A 228 1.10 -10.26 18.84
N LYS A 229 0.28 -9.21 18.78
CA LYS A 229 -0.71 -8.86 19.82
C LYS A 229 -2.14 -9.22 19.44
N GLU A 230 -2.38 -9.59 18.19
CA GLU A 230 -3.66 -10.06 17.68
C GLU A 230 -3.67 -11.58 17.48
N PRO A 231 -4.84 -12.23 17.48
CA PRO A 231 -4.97 -13.65 17.12
C PRO A 231 -4.44 -13.89 15.71
N VAL A 232 -3.67 -14.96 15.52
CA VAL A 232 -3.15 -15.37 14.21
C VAL A 232 -4.13 -16.38 13.62
N MET A 233 -4.98 -15.93 12.69
CA MET A 233 -6.11 -16.69 12.12
C MET A 233 -5.70 -17.58 10.93
N VAL A 234 -4.44 -18.05 10.88
CA VAL A 234 -3.92 -18.81 9.73
C VAL A 234 -4.64 -20.15 9.55
N ASP A 235 -4.98 -20.84 10.62
CA ASP A 235 -5.67 -22.13 10.52
C ASP A 235 -7.11 -21.97 10.03
N GLU A 236 -7.81 -20.92 10.46
CA GLU A 236 -9.14 -20.55 9.99
C GLU A 236 -9.10 -20.13 8.52
N LEU A 237 -8.09 -19.37 8.13
CA LEU A 237 -7.86 -18.99 6.71
C LEU A 237 -7.60 -20.22 5.85
N LEU A 238 -6.81 -21.19 6.31
CA LEU A 238 -6.58 -22.45 5.62
C LEU A 238 -7.85 -23.32 5.52
N ALA A 239 -8.63 -23.37 6.59
CA ALA A 239 -9.91 -24.08 6.60
C ALA A 239 -10.89 -23.46 5.59
N LYS A 240 -10.98 -22.12 5.55
CA LYS A 240 -11.80 -21.40 4.59
C LYS A 240 -11.28 -21.55 3.15
N LEU A 241 -9.96 -21.56 2.96
CA LEU A 241 -9.34 -21.81 1.66
C LEU A 241 -9.70 -23.19 1.12
N LYS A 242 -9.71 -24.22 1.99
CA LYS A 242 -10.18 -25.58 1.66
C LYS A 242 -11.65 -25.59 1.24
N GLU A 243 -12.51 -24.88 1.99
CA GLU A 243 -13.95 -24.78 1.70
C GLU A 243 -14.20 -24.16 0.30
N ILE A 244 -13.58 -23.00 0.01
CA ILE A 244 -13.85 -22.26 -1.23
C ILE A 244 -13.17 -22.87 -2.47
N SER A 245 -12.03 -23.55 -2.30
CA SER A 245 -11.31 -24.17 -3.41
C SER A 245 -11.74 -25.62 -3.69
N GLY A 246 -12.30 -26.30 -2.68
CA GLY A 246 -12.53 -27.74 -2.71
C GLY A 246 -11.25 -28.58 -2.64
N LEU A 247 -10.09 -27.94 -2.44
CA LEU A 247 -8.77 -28.58 -2.37
C LEU A 247 -8.26 -28.56 -0.92
N ASP A 248 -7.58 -29.62 -0.51
CA ASP A 248 -6.90 -29.65 0.78
C ASP A 248 -5.53 -28.97 0.64
N PRO A 249 -5.28 -27.81 1.25
CA PRO A 249 -3.98 -27.13 1.15
C PRO A 249 -2.80 -27.99 1.61
N PHE A 250 -3.01 -28.89 2.58
CA PHE A 250 -1.99 -29.82 3.09
C PHE A 250 -1.81 -31.08 2.23
N ASN A 251 -2.56 -31.22 1.16
CA ASN A 251 -2.50 -32.36 0.25
C ASN A 251 -2.84 -31.93 -1.19
N LEU A 252 -2.16 -30.88 -1.64
CA LEU A 252 -2.38 -30.36 -3.00
C LEU A 252 -1.94 -31.39 -4.03
N PRO A 253 -2.69 -31.52 -5.15
CA PRO A 253 -2.27 -32.34 -6.27
C PRO A 253 -0.86 -31.92 -6.73
N ARG A 254 0.00 -32.91 -6.94
CA ARG A 254 1.31 -32.65 -7.53
C ARG A 254 1.12 -32.27 -9.01
N ARG A 255 2.23 -31.81 -9.62
CA ARG A 255 2.27 -31.53 -11.05
C ARG A 255 1.65 -32.66 -11.86
N GLU A 256 0.61 -32.34 -12.63
CA GLU A 256 -0.10 -33.26 -13.51
C GLU A 256 0.10 -32.83 -14.96
N VAL A 257 0.18 -33.82 -15.86
CA VAL A 257 0.16 -33.55 -17.32
C VAL A 257 -1.26 -33.92 -17.83
N LYS A 258 -1.99 -32.91 -18.30
CA LYS A 258 -3.35 -33.08 -18.85
C LYS A 258 -3.45 -32.39 -20.22
N ASN A 259 -3.85 -33.14 -21.24
CA ASN A 259 -3.98 -32.63 -22.61
C ASN A 259 -2.68 -31.96 -23.12
N GLY A 260 -1.50 -32.52 -22.80
CA GLY A 260 -0.20 -31.97 -23.20
C GLY A 260 0.27 -30.77 -22.42
N LYS A 261 -0.54 -30.22 -21.49
CA LYS A 261 -0.19 -29.11 -20.61
C LYS A 261 0.11 -29.57 -19.20
N ILE A 262 0.89 -28.77 -18.49
CA ILE A 262 1.30 -29.03 -17.11
C ILE A 262 0.39 -28.19 -16.20
N ARG A 263 -0.36 -28.86 -15.32
CA ARG A 263 -1.12 -28.21 -14.25
C ARG A 263 -0.35 -28.29 -12.95
N ALA A 264 -0.29 -27.18 -12.21
CA ALA A 264 0.36 -27.10 -10.91
C ALA A 264 -0.34 -26.09 -10.00
N TYR A 265 -0.05 -26.19 -8.69
CA TYR A 265 -0.59 -25.32 -7.66
C TYR A 265 0.53 -24.61 -6.91
N GLY A 266 0.33 -23.32 -6.66
CA GLY A 266 1.19 -22.48 -5.82
C GLY A 266 0.45 -22.02 -4.57
N PHE A 267 1.12 -22.01 -3.43
CA PHE A 267 0.56 -21.58 -2.15
C PHE A 267 1.45 -20.56 -1.46
N SER A 268 0.85 -19.51 -0.90
CA SER A 268 1.54 -18.51 -0.10
C SER A 268 0.79 -18.13 1.17
N LEU A 269 1.55 -17.77 2.19
CA LEU A 269 1.11 -17.15 3.44
C LEU A 269 1.69 -15.74 3.52
N PHE A 270 0.92 -14.78 4.04
CA PHE A 270 1.47 -13.45 4.30
C PHE A 270 0.75 -12.75 5.43
N LYS A 271 1.41 -11.75 5.99
CA LYS A 271 0.83 -10.72 6.85
C LYS A 271 1.19 -9.35 6.32
N HIS A 272 0.35 -8.36 6.55
CA HIS A 272 0.63 -6.99 6.13
C HIS A 272 0.43 -6.03 7.28
N GLY A 273 1.46 -5.27 7.61
CA GLY A 273 1.40 -4.27 8.66
C GLY A 273 0.49 -3.11 8.29
N CYS A 274 -0.47 -2.79 9.16
CA CYS A 274 -1.44 -1.72 8.97
C CYS A 274 -0.88 -0.38 9.44
N GLY A 275 -1.10 0.68 8.65
CA GLY A 275 -0.66 2.03 8.97
C GLY A 275 0.78 2.34 8.55
N PHE A 276 1.29 3.48 9.03
CA PHE A 276 2.68 3.86 8.82
C PHE A 276 3.63 2.98 9.63
N THR A 277 4.82 2.78 9.06
CA THR A 277 5.86 1.95 9.67
C THR A 277 6.56 2.70 10.81
N GLY A 278 6.75 2.03 11.93
CA GLY A 278 7.51 2.55 13.07
C GLY A 278 6.88 3.81 13.68
N SER A 279 7.67 4.86 13.86
CA SER A 279 7.21 6.12 14.47
C SER A 279 6.50 7.07 13.50
N GLY A 280 6.31 6.67 12.23
CA GLY A 280 5.81 7.58 11.19
C GLY A 280 4.49 8.24 11.53
N GLU A 281 3.52 7.50 12.04
CA GLU A 281 2.20 8.05 12.41
C GLU A 281 2.29 8.99 13.62
N ARG A 282 3.16 8.70 14.59
CA ARG A 282 3.37 9.52 15.79
C ARG A 282 4.14 10.81 15.49
N ASP A 283 5.25 10.70 14.73
CA ASP A 283 6.25 11.76 14.66
C ASP A 283 6.18 12.59 13.37
N LYS A 284 5.65 12.00 12.29
CA LYS A 284 5.65 12.61 10.95
C LYS A 284 4.28 13.06 10.48
N ILE A 285 3.22 12.40 10.92
CA ILE A 285 1.85 12.61 10.42
C ILE A 285 1.04 13.41 11.43
N LYS A 286 0.35 14.46 10.95
CA LYS A 286 -0.50 15.32 11.78
C LYS A 286 -1.95 14.82 11.83
N ALA A 287 -2.24 13.58 11.89
CA ALA A 287 -3.59 13.02 11.79
C ALA A 287 -4.63 13.78 12.64
N LEU A 288 -5.21 14.84 12.09
CA LEU A 288 -6.26 15.67 12.69
C LEU A 288 -7.52 15.57 11.83
N VAL A 289 -8.67 15.30 12.45
CA VAL A 289 -9.96 15.30 11.78
C VAL A 289 -10.90 16.30 12.45
N LYS A 290 -11.86 16.84 11.68
CA LYS A 290 -12.96 17.65 12.21
C LYS A 290 -14.30 17.12 11.71
N LEU A 291 -15.32 17.18 12.55
CA LEU A 291 -16.72 17.00 12.19
C LEU A 291 -17.47 18.28 12.52
N ARG A 292 -18.26 18.77 11.56
CA ARG A 292 -19.10 19.93 11.74
C ARG A 292 -20.57 19.55 11.53
N ARG A 293 -21.40 19.75 12.53
CA ARG A 293 -22.86 19.77 12.38
C ARG A 293 -23.27 21.14 11.90
N ASN A 294 -23.97 21.20 10.79
CA ASN A 294 -24.56 22.44 10.26
C ASN A 294 -25.92 22.74 10.90
N THR A 295 -26.40 23.97 10.78
CA THR A 295 -27.70 24.40 11.32
C THR A 295 -28.88 23.63 10.70
N ASP A 296 -28.75 23.12 9.48
CA ASP A 296 -29.76 22.29 8.81
C ASP A 296 -29.76 20.82 9.26
N GLY A 297 -28.88 20.46 10.19
CA GLY A 297 -28.72 19.10 10.71
C GLY A 297 -27.81 18.18 9.88
N THR A 298 -27.29 18.61 8.75
CA THR A 298 -26.27 17.86 8.02
C THR A 298 -24.95 17.84 8.79
N VAL A 299 -24.12 16.82 8.55
CA VAL A 299 -22.82 16.68 9.20
C VAL A 299 -21.73 16.61 8.14
N GLU A 300 -20.84 17.59 8.14
CA GLU A 300 -19.69 17.65 7.23
C GLU A 300 -18.45 17.04 7.87
N ILE A 301 -17.84 16.09 7.15
CA ILE A 301 -16.53 15.51 7.48
C ILE A 301 -15.45 16.39 6.85
N LEU A 302 -14.53 16.89 7.67
CA LEU A 302 -13.43 17.76 7.25
C LEU A 302 -12.12 16.99 7.44
N VAL A 303 -11.63 16.35 6.37
CA VAL A 303 -10.39 15.56 6.32
C VAL A 303 -9.65 15.80 5.01
N ALA A 304 -8.33 15.67 5.07
CA ALA A 304 -7.47 15.78 3.88
C ALA A 304 -7.31 14.46 3.09
N ASN A 305 -7.97 13.40 3.53
CA ASN A 305 -7.92 12.11 2.86
C ASN A 305 -8.69 12.15 1.54
N THR A 306 -8.05 11.61 0.51
CA THR A 306 -8.52 11.68 -0.87
C THR A 306 -9.30 10.44 -1.29
N GLU A 307 -10.30 10.62 -2.14
CA GLU A 307 -10.90 9.54 -2.92
C GLU A 307 -10.15 9.42 -4.25
N ILE A 308 -9.67 8.22 -4.54
CA ILE A 308 -8.93 7.88 -5.76
C ILE A 308 -9.51 6.64 -6.47
N GLY A 309 -10.74 6.27 -6.09
CA GLY A 309 -11.47 5.09 -6.56
C GLY A 309 -11.47 3.91 -5.57
N GLN A 310 -10.83 4.06 -4.40
CA GLN A 310 -10.74 3.00 -3.39
C GLN A 310 -11.95 2.94 -2.44
N GLY A 311 -12.90 3.88 -2.51
CA GLY A 311 -14.10 3.91 -1.69
C GLY A 311 -13.92 4.50 -0.29
N ALA A 312 -12.85 5.24 -0.04
CA ALA A 312 -12.58 5.83 1.27
C ALA A 312 -13.68 6.78 1.71
N HIS A 313 -14.19 7.64 0.82
CA HIS A 313 -15.26 8.57 1.16
C HIS A 313 -16.55 7.85 1.57
N THR A 314 -16.90 6.75 0.89
CA THR A 314 -18.04 5.91 1.27
C THR A 314 -17.84 5.31 2.66
N THR A 315 -16.67 4.72 2.91
CA THR A 315 -16.33 4.08 4.18
C THR A 315 -16.37 5.08 5.34
N LEU A 316 -15.72 6.24 5.21
CA LEU A 316 -15.68 7.25 6.26
C LEU A 316 -17.07 7.83 6.56
N ARG A 317 -17.91 8.05 5.54
CA ARG A 317 -19.30 8.50 5.73
C ARG A 317 -20.14 7.46 6.47
N LYS A 318 -19.95 6.16 6.19
CA LYS A 318 -20.63 5.06 6.91
C LYS A 318 -20.27 5.08 8.39
N VAL A 319 -18.98 5.17 8.73
CA VAL A 319 -18.53 5.23 10.12
C VAL A 319 -19.23 6.36 10.89
N VAL A 320 -19.31 7.56 10.30
CA VAL A 320 -19.94 8.71 10.96
C VAL A 320 -21.46 8.53 11.03
N ALA A 321 -22.13 8.11 9.95
CA ALA A 321 -23.57 7.91 9.90
C ALA A 321 -24.04 6.89 10.94
N GLU A 322 -23.40 5.74 11.01
CA GLU A 322 -23.72 4.67 11.95
C GLU A 322 -23.48 5.11 13.41
N THR A 323 -22.37 5.79 13.68
CA THR A 323 -22.05 6.27 15.03
C THR A 323 -23.07 7.29 15.53
N LEU A 324 -23.49 8.21 14.67
CA LEU A 324 -24.48 9.21 15.01
C LEU A 324 -25.92 8.66 15.03
N GLY A 325 -26.16 7.56 14.31
CA GLY A 325 -27.49 7.00 14.12
C GLY A 325 -28.36 7.83 13.15
N VAL A 326 -27.73 8.40 12.12
CA VAL A 326 -28.40 9.25 11.12
C VAL A 326 -28.32 8.64 9.71
N PRO A 327 -29.24 9.02 8.79
CA PRO A 327 -29.15 8.54 7.40
C PRO A 327 -27.81 8.89 6.75
N PHE A 328 -27.29 7.98 5.93
CA PHE A 328 -26.03 8.18 5.16
C PHE A 328 -26.05 9.47 4.30
N SER A 329 -27.22 9.85 3.77
CA SER A 329 -27.42 11.08 2.99
C SER A 329 -27.21 12.38 3.77
N THR A 330 -27.26 12.32 5.10
CA THR A 330 -27.02 13.49 5.97
C THR A 330 -25.52 13.80 6.09
N ILE A 331 -24.64 12.85 5.78
CA ILE A 331 -23.20 13.02 5.92
C ILE A 331 -22.61 13.56 4.62
N ILE A 332 -21.94 14.70 4.71
CA ILE A 332 -21.28 15.40 3.60
C ILE A 332 -19.77 15.15 3.70
N LEU A 333 -19.19 14.73 2.62
CA LEU A 333 -17.72 14.63 2.48
C LEU A 333 -17.34 15.05 1.06
N ASN A 334 -16.63 16.16 0.96
CA ASN A 334 -16.15 16.73 -0.29
C ASN A 334 -14.67 16.36 -0.51
N ASN A 335 -14.20 16.50 -1.76
CA ASN A 335 -12.77 16.44 -2.05
C ASN A 335 -12.02 17.49 -1.22
N PRO A 336 -10.83 17.13 -0.69
CA PRO A 336 -10.11 18.02 0.21
C PRO A 336 -9.66 19.32 -0.46
N ASP A 337 -9.82 20.38 0.31
CA ASP A 337 -9.32 21.72 0.06
C ASP A 337 -8.55 22.18 1.31
N THR A 338 -7.25 22.38 1.20
CA THR A 338 -6.38 22.68 2.34
C THR A 338 -6.67 24.01 3.03
N SER A 339 -7.54 24.86 2.48
CA SER A 339 -8.05 26.05 3.16
C SER A 339 -9.23 25.75 4.09
N ARG A 340 -9.86 24.57 3.96
CA ARG A 340 -11.07 24.18 4.70
C ARG A 340 -10.84 22.98 5.62
N VAL A 341 -9.98 22.06 5.23
CA VAL A 341 -9.76 20.81 5.96
C VAL A 341 -8.40 20.81 6.68
N PRO A 342 -8.31 20.20 7.86
CA PRO A 342 -7.04 20.06 8.56
C PRO A 342 -6.15 19.01 7.88
N ASP A 343 -4.86 18.99 8.23
CA ASP A 343 -3.93 17.93 7.84
C ASP A 343 -4.29 16.61 8.56
N SER A 344 -5.00 15.74 7.87
CA SER A 344 -5.40 14.41 8.37
C SER A 344 -4.38 13.33 8.01
N GLY A 345 -3.26 13.74 7.44
CA GLY A 345 -2.25 12.86 6.87
C GLY A 345 -2.58 12.35 5.46
N PRO A 346 -1.64 11.66 4.83
CA PRO A 346 -1.76 11.22 3.44
C PRO A 346 -2.70 10.01 3.28
N THR A 347 -3.22 9.82 2.06
CA THR A 347 -3.99 8.63 1.68
C THR A 347 -3.09 7.56 1.12
N VAL A 348 -2.34 6.90 2.00
CA VAL A 348 -1.33 5.88 1.73
C VAL A 348 -1.27 4.86 2.88
N ALA A 349 -0.41 3.85 2.79
CA ALA A 349 -0.06 2.92 3.88
C ALA A 349 -1.25 2.20 4.55
N SER A 350 -2.38 2.07 3.87
CA SER A 350 -3.61 1.46 4.41
C SER A 350 -4.09 2.04 5.75
N ARG A 351 -3.79 3.33 6.01
CA ARG A 351 -4.05 4.00 7.29
C ARG A 351 -5.44 4.66 7.40
N THR A 352 -6.05 5.00 6.26
CA THR A 352 -7.26 5.85 6.25
C THR A 352 -8.40 5.25 7.08
N ALA A 353 -8.76 3.98 6.85
CA ALA A 353 -9.83 3.35 7.62
C ALA A 353 -9.46 3.17 9.10
N MET A 354 -8.26 2.68 9.39
CA MET A 354 -7.82 2.37 10.76
C MET A 354 -7.59 3.64 11.59
N ILE A 355 -6.85 4.62 11.08
CA ILE A 355 -6.50 5.84 11.83
C ILE A 355 -7.60 6.88 11.71
N VAL A 356 -7.90 7.33 10.48
CA VAL A 356 -8.84 8.43 10.27
C VAL A 356 -10.28 8.00 10.56
N GLY A 357 -10.65 6.77 10.20
CA GLY A 357 -11.96 6.20 10.56
C GLY A 357 -12.18 6.13 12.07
N ASN A 358 -11.15 5.71 12.84
CA ASN A 358 -11.24 5.69 14.31
C ASN A 358 -11.34 7.11 14.93
N LEU A 359 -10.58 8.08 14.37
CA LEU A 359 -10.68 9.47 14.80
C LEU A 359 -12.09 10.04 14.53
N LEU A 360 -12.67 9.74 13.37
CA LEU A 360 -14.02 10.15 13.02
C LEU A 360 -15.08 9.47 13.91
N TYR A 361 -14.88 8.20 14.26
CA TYR A 361 -15.73 7.52 15.23
C TYR A 361 -15.74 8.25 16.58
N ARG A 362 -14.56 8.58 17.12
CA ARG A 362 -14.44 9.34 18.37
C ARG A 362 -15.03 10.74 18.27
N ALA A 363 -14.78 11.45 17.17
CA ALA A 363 -15.37 12.75 16.92
C ALA A 363 -16.90 12.69 16.82
N ALA A 364 -17.44 11.64 16.18
CA ALA A 364 -18.89 11.44 16.10
C ALA A 364 -19.52 11.16 17.47
N LEU A 365 -18.86 10.39 18.34
CA LEU A 365 -19.31 10.21 19.73
C LEU A 365 -19.32 11.52 20.51
N LYS A 366 -18.29 12.38 20.35
CA LYS A 366 -18.29 13.73 20.96
C LYS A 366 -19.45 14.57 20.44
N LEU A 367 -19.62 14.60 19.12
CA LEU A 367 -20.69 15.40 18.48
C LEU A 367 -22.08 14.92 18.90
N LYS A 368 -22.28 13.60 19.09
CA LYS A 368 -23.55 13.02 19.54
C LYS A 368 -23.96 13.51 20.93
N ASN A 369 -22.97 13.78 21.80
CA ASN A 369 -23.17 14.22 23.18
C ASN A 369 -23.15 15.73 23.35
N GLN A 370 -23.02 16.51 22.27
CA GLN A 370 -22.95 17.97 22.31
C GLN A 370 -24.05 18.62 21.50
N GLY A 371 -24.74 19.62 22.12
CA GLY A 371 -25.68 20.53 21.49
C GLY A 371 -26.94 19.89 20.94
N THR A 372 -27.81 20.74 20.42
CA THR A 372 -29.06 20.36 19.77
C THR A 372 -29.02 20.57 18.27
N VAL A 373 -29.94 19.95 17.54
CA VAL A 373 -30.15 20.24 16.11
C VAL A 373 -30.56 21.72 15.97
N GLY A 374 -29.96 22.44 15.02
CA GLY A 374 -30.14 23.87 14.82
C GLY A 374 -28.94 24.74 15.23
N GLU A 375 -27.96 24.17 15.94
CA GLU A 375 -26.72 24.85 16.29
C GLU A 375 -25.56 24.32 15.43
N GLU A 376 -24.72 25.24 14.92
CA GLU A 376 -23.46 24.85 14.26
C GLU A 376 -22.44 24.48 15.33
N ILE A 377 -21.97 23.23 15.29
CA ILE A 377 -20.98 22.71 16.24
C ILE A 377 -19.87 22.01 15.46
N THR A 378 -18.63 22.34 15.78
CA THR A 378 -17.44 21.67 15.25
C THR A 378 -16.70 20.97 16.38
N VAL A 379 -16.42 19.68 16.21
CA VAL A 379 -15.58 18.89 17.09
C VAL A 379 -14.34 18.42 16.33
N GLU A 380 -13.24 18.21 17.07
CA GLU A 380 -11.99 17.72 16.49
C GLU A 380 -11.42 16.57 17.29
N GLU A 381 -10.69 15.70 16.60
CA GLU A 381 -9.91 14.60 17.15
C GLU A 381 -8.53 14.55 16.50
N ARG A 382 -7.54 14.24 17.32
CA ARG A 382 -6.15 14.05 16.89
C ARG A 382 -5.67 12.66 17.27
N TYR A 383 -4.82 12.09 16.42
CA TYR A 383 -4.17 10.83 16.72
C TYR A 383 -3.24 10.98 17.93
N ALA A 384 -3.34 10.01 18.81
CA ALA A 384 -2.36 9.73 19.85
C ALA A 384 -1.99 8.25 19.76
N GLN A 385 -0.70 7.96 19.72
CA GLN A 385 -0.24 6.58 19.65
C GLN A 385 -0.66 5.84 20.92
N PRO A 386 -1.24 4.65 20.80
CA PRO A 386 -1.51 3.78 21.96
C PRO A 386 -0.23 3.51 22.75
N PRO A 387 -0.25 3.62 24.10
CA PRO A 387 0.95 3.50 24.92
C PRO A 387 1.62 2.12 24.85
N GLU A 388 0.85 1.09 24.48
CA GLU A 388 1.34 -0.28 24.29
C GLU A 388 2.11 -0.49 22.99
N ILE A 389 2.10 0.47 22.05
CA ILE A 389 2.88 0.42 20.81
C ILE A 389 4.22 1.14 21.06
N VAL A 390 5.25 0.36 21.24
CA VAL A 390 6.60 0.86 21.53
C VAL A 390 7.50 0.65 20.31
N TRP A 391 8.14 1.72 19.86
CA TRP A 391 9.06 1.71 18.73
C TRP A 391 10.22 2.68 18.95
N ASP A 392 11.43 2.16 18.78
CA ASP A 392 12.67 2.96 18.70
C ASP A 392 13.11 3.08 17.23
N GLN A 393 13.11 4.31 16.73
CA GLN A 393 13.45 4.62 15.34
C GLN A 393 14.96 4.56 15.06
N GLU A 394 15.80 4.71 16.07
CA GLU A 394 17.26 4.70 15.89
C GLU A 394 17.79 3.27 15.80
N THR A 395 17.28 2.39 16.65
CA THR A 395 17.71 0.99 16.72
C THR A 395 16.84 0.03 15.91
N PHE A 396 15.69 0.48 15.39
CA PHE A 396 14.68 -0.34 14.71
C PHE A 396 14.15 -1.48 15.58
N VAL A 397 13.98 -1.22 16.87
CA VAL A 397 13.50 -2.20 17.85
C VAL A 397 12.08 -1.84 18.32
N GLY A 398 11.22 -2.84 18.41
CA GLY A 398 9.85 -2.72 18.93
C GLY A 398 8.78 -3.08 17.91
N ASP A 399 7.58 -2.50 18.10
CA ASP A 399 6.40 -2.75 17.28
C ASP A 399 6.45 -1.89 16.01
N ALA A 400 6.95 -2.45 14.90
CA ALA A 400 7.03 -1.74 13.62
C ALA A 400 5.65 -1.37 13.06
N TYR A 401 4.59 -2.07 13.48
CA TYR A 401 3.19 -1.82 13.13
C TYR A 401 2.29 -2.06 14.34
N PRO A 402 1.19 -1.33 14.47
CA PRO A 402 0.23 -1.52 15.57
C PRO A 402 -0.59 -2.80 15.44
N ALA A 403 -0.78 -3.32 14.22
CA ALA A 403 -1.52 -4.55 13.92
C ALA A 403 -1.15 -5.09 12.54
N PHE A 404 -1.51 -6.34 12.28
CA PHE A 404 -1.33 -6.99 10.97
C PHE A 404 -2.65 -7.54 10.45
N SER A 405 -2.81 -7.49 9.12
CA SER A 405 -3.77 -8.30 8.38
C SER A 405 -3.08 -9.58 7.93
N TRP A 406 -3.82 -10.69 7.88
CA TRP A 406 -3.31 -12.00 7.51
C TRP A 406 -3.96 -12.51 6.24
N GLY A 407 -3.27 -13.31 5.44
CA GLY A 407 -3.85 -13.86 4.25
C GLY A 407 -3.15 -15.10 3.74
N THR A 408 -3.93 -15.90 2.98
CA THR A 408 -3.43 -17.04 2.23
C THR A 408 -3.87 -16.96 0.79
N ASN A 409 -3.04 -17.41 -0.13
CA ASN A 409 -3.39 -17.55 -1.52
C ASN A 409 -3.08 -18.97 -2.00
N LEU A 410 -4.00 -19.52 -2.80
CA LEU A 410 -3.83 -20.75 -3.58
C LEU A 410 -4.09 -20.42 -5.04
N VAL A 411 -3.14 -20.73 -5.89
CA VAL A 411 -3.22 -20.42 -7.32
C VAL A 411 -3.04 -21.69 -8.11
N GLU A 412 -3.94 -21.94 -9.05
CA GLU A 412 -3.85 -23.00 -10.05
C GLU A 412 -3.32 -22.41 -11.36
N VAL A 413 -2.24 -22.99 -11.85
CA VAL A 413 -1.64 -22.59 -13.12
C VAL A 413 -1.59 -23.74 -14.11
N GLU A 414 -1.68 -23.41 -15.39
CA GLU A 414 -1.47 -24.32 -16.50
C GLU A 414 -0.34 -23.77 -17.37
N ALA A 415 0.70 -24.58 -17.59
CA ALA A 415 1.82 -24.22 -18.42
C ALA A 415 1.88 -25.11 -19.69
N ASP A 416 2.08 -24.50 -20.83
CA ASP A 416 2.37 -25.21 -22.07
C ASP A 416 3.88 -25.50 -22.15
N PRO A 417 4.31 -26.77 -22.16
CA PRO A 417 5.74 -27.09 -22.15
C PRO A 417 6.47 -26.79 -23.49
N LEU A 418 5.71 -26.51 -24.57
CA LEU A 418 6.28 -26.17 -25.87
C LEU A 418 6.48 -24.66 -26.04
N THR A 419 5.47 -23.87 -25.65
CA THR A 419 5.51 -22.41 -25.79
C THR A 419 6.03 -21.72 -24.54
N LEU A 420 6.09 -22.43 -23.40
CA LEU A 420 6.37 -21.90 -22.06
C LEU A 420 5.37 -20.86 -21.56
N GLU A 421 4.23 -20.75 -22.22
CA GLU A 421 3.13 -19.89 -21.79
C GLU A 421 2.54 -20.42 -20.48
N VAL A 422 2.35 -19.54 -19.50
CA VAL A 422 1.73 -19.85 -18.22
C VAL A 422 0.41 -19.09 -18.12
N GLN A 423 -0.68 -19.82 -17.85
CA GLN A 423 -2.00 -19.25 -17.61
C GLN A 423 -2.44 -19.50 -16.17
N VAL A 424 -2.90 -18.48 -15.49
CA VAL A 424 -3.59 -18.61 -14.20
C VAL A 424 -5.01 -19.09 -14.51
N LYS A 425 -5.36 -20.27 -13.99
CA LYS A 425 -6.68 -20.88 -14.21
C LYS A 425 -7.65 -20.54 -13.11
N ASN A 426 -7.18 -20.59 -11.86
CA ASN A 426 -7.96 -20.25 -10.69
C ASN A 426 -7.08 -19.56 -9.65
N PHE A 427 -7.68 -18.65 -8.90
CA PHE A 427 -7.08 -17.98 -7.77
C PHE A 427 -8.07 -18.01 -6.61
N TRP A 428 -7.67 -18.54 -5.47
CA TRP A 428 -8.43 -18.52 -4.22
C TRP A 428 -7.60 -17.78 -3.17
N GLY A 429 -8.19 -16.79 -2.55
CA GLY A 429 -7.56 -16.03 -1.47
C GLY A 429 -8.48 -15.93 -0.26
N THR A 430 -7.92 -16.07 0.92
CA THR A 430 -8.63 -15.84 2.18
C THR A 430 -7.84 -14.84 3.01
N TYR A 431 -8.54 -13.84 3.57
CA TYR A 431 -7.91 -12.70 4.22
C TYR A 431 -8.63 -12.36 5.51
N ASP A 432 -7.86 -12.18 6.57
CA ASP A 432 -8.32 -11.57 7.81
C ASP A 432 -7.94 -10.09 7.81
N ILE A 433 -8.94 -9.25 7.74
CA ILE A 433 -8.84 -7.78 7.79
C ILE A 433 -9.58 -7.20 9.01
N GLY A 434 -9.97 -8.06 9.96
CA GLY A 434 -10.89 -7.72 11.02
C GLY A 434 -12.33 -7.55 10.50
N ILE A 435 -13.07 -6.63 11.09
CA ILE A 435 -14.46 -6.35 10.69
C ILE A 435 -14.47 -5.39 9.50
N PRO A 436 -14.96 -5.81 8.31
CA PRO A 436 -15.02 -4.92 7.15
C PRO A 436 -16.07 -3.82 7.38
N LEU A 437 -15.67 -2.57 7.19
CA LEU A 437 -16.57 -1.41 7.24
C LEU A 437 -17.53 -1.34 6.03
N ASP A 438 -17.11 -1.92 4.93
CA ASP A 438 -17.90 -2.15 3.72
C ASP A 438 -17.35 -3.36 2.98
N GLU A 439 -18.11 -4.46 2.93
CA GLU A 439 -17.69 -5.72 2.32
C GLU A 439 -17.39 -5.58 0.83
N ARG A 440 -18.23 -4.86 0.07
CA ARG A 440 -18.03 -4.68 -1.38
C ARG A 440 -16.77 -3.88 -1.69
N VAL A 441 -16.52 -2.82 -0.89
CA VAL A 441 -15.29 -2.02 -1.01
C VAL A 441 -14.08 -2.87 -0.68
N ALA A 442 -14.12 -3.67 0.38
CA ALA A 442 -13.04 -4.56 0.78
C ALA A 442 -12.75 -5.62 -0.31
N GLU A 443 -13.78 -6.30 -0.81
CA GLU A 443 -13.66 -7.27 -1.90
C GLU A 443 -13.09 -6.64 -3.18
N GLY A 444 -13.58 -5.45 -3.56
CA GLY A 444 -13.05 -4.71 -4.71
C GLY A 444 -11.58 -4.33 -4.56
N GLN A 445 -11.12 -4.02 -3.34
CA GLN A 445 -9.71 -3.76 -3.08
C GLN A 445 -8.86 -5.03 -3.15
N MET A 446 -9.37 -6.17 -2.69
CA MET A 446 -8.68 -7.46 -2.78
C MET A 446 -8.56 -7.92 -4.23
N THR A 447 -9.64 -7.96 -4.97
CA THR A 447 -9.65 -8.39 -6.38
C THR A 447 -8.76 -7.50 -7.26
N GLY A 448 -8.79 -6.18 -7.06
CA GLY A 448 -7.89 -5.26 -7.74
C GLY A 448 -6.41 -5.47 -7.38
N GLY A 449 -6.10 -5.84 -6.14
CA GLY A 449 -4.74 -6.20 -5.72
C GLY A 449 -4.26 -7.52 -6.32
N ILE A 450 -5.13 -8.52 -6.36
CA ILE A 450 -4.88 -9.83 -6.98
C ILE A 450 -4.58 -9.66 -8.48
N SER A 451 -5.39 -8.88 -9.20
CA SER A 451 -5.19 -8.61 -10.63
C SER A 451 -3.80 -8.00 -10.89
N GLN A 452 -3.40 -6.99 -10.12
CA GLN A 452 -2.06 -6.42 -10.22
C GLN A 452 -0.95 -7.43 -9.86
N GLY A 453 -1.18 -8.30 -8.88
CA GLY A 453 -0.25 -9.37 -8.52
C GLY A 453 -0.07 -10.41 -9.62
N ILE A 454 -1.17 -10.85 -10.25
CA ILE A 454 -1.16 -11.75 -11.39
C ILE A 454 -0.41 -11.12 -12.57
N GLY A 455 -0.71 -9.85 -12.89
CA GLY A 455 -0.04 -9.13 -13.96
C GLY A 455 1.46 -9.05 -13.75
N TYR A 456 1.88 -8.66 -12.55
CA TYR A 456 3.29 -8.55 -12.17
C TYR A 456 4.04 -9.87 -12.23
N ALA A 457 3.38 -10.98 -11.91
CA ALA A 457 3.96 -12.32 -11.95
C ALA A 457 3.99 -12.94 -13.36
N THR A 458 3.20 -12.45 -14.31
CA THR A 458 2.97 -13.13 -15.59
C THR A 458 3.25 -12.26 -16.81
N VAL A 459 2.48 -11.19 -17.06
CA VAL A 459 2.44 -10.49 -18.35
C VAL A 459 3.01 -9.08 -18.31
N GLU A 460 3.07 -8.44 -17.14
CA GLU A 460 3.59 -7.07 -17.02
C GLU A 460 5.12 -7.07 -17.08
N VAL A 461 5.66 -6.53 -18.14
CA VAL A 461 7.12 -6.44 -18.35
C VAL A 461 7.47 -5.00 -18.67
N LEU A 462 8.30 -4.38 -17.84
CA LEU A 462 8.95 -3.11 -18.11
C LEU A 462 10.44 -3.33 -18.31
N GLN A 463 10.89 -3.25 -19.56
CA GLN A 463 12.28 -3.42 -19.93
C GLN A 463 12.97 -2.06 -19.96
N ASN A 464 14.07 -1.94 -19.25
CA ASN A 464 14.93 -0.77 -19.29
C ASN A 464 16.14 -1.04 -20.19
N ARG A 465 16.40 -0.14 -21.12
CA ARG A 465 17.61 -0.15 -21.93
C ARG A 465 18.25 1.24 -21.88
N GLU A 466 19.48 1.31 -21.42
CA GLU A 466 20.26 2.55 -21.33
C GLU A 466 19.52 3.67 -20.57
N GLY A 467 18.83 3.33 -19.47
CA GLY A 467 18.07 4.27 -18.64
C GLY A 467 16.66 4.60 -19.15
N ARG A 468 16.20 4.01 -20.25
CA ARG A 468 14.86 4.27 -20.83
C ARG A 468 14.01 3.02 -20.86
N PHE A 469 12.73 3.15 -20.54
CA PHE A 469 11.76 2.07 -20.73
C PHE A 469 11.44 1.88 -22.22
N LEU A 470 11.37 0.62 -22.65
CA LEU A 470 10.98 0.26 -24.01
C LEU A 470 9.46 0.37 -24.20
N GLN A 471 8.70 0.07 -23.16
CA GLN A 471 7.25 0.23 -23.12
C GLN A 471 6.92 1.70 -22.88
N GLN A 472 6.19 2.32 -23.80
CA GLN A 472 5.95 3.77 -23.82
C GLN A 472 4.47 4.14 -23.99
N THR A 473 3.64 3.17 -24.30
CA THR A 473 2.20 3.35 -24.50
C THR A 473 1.38 2.30 -23.75
N MET A 474 0.07 2.50 -23.65
CA MET A 474 -0.82 1.52 -23.04
C MET A 474 -0.86 0.19 -23.83
N THR A 475 -0.58 0.25 -25.13
CA THR A 475 -0.53 -0.97 -25.97
C THR A 475 0.75 -1.79 -25.76
N ASP A 476 1.82 -1.15 -25.27
CA ASP A 476 3.09 -1.81 -24.98
C ASP A 476 3.09 -2.39 -23.56
N CYS A 477 2.30 -1.82 -22.65
CA CYS A 477 2.17 -2.23 -21.27
C CYS A 477 1.02 -3.23 -21.15
N ILE A 478 1.30 -4.52 -21.39
CA ILE A 478 0.30 -5.58 -21.29
C ILE A 478 -0.06 -5.78 -19.82
N ILE A 479 -1.35 -5.69 -19.51
CA ILE A 479 -1.92 -5.95 -18.18
C ILE A 479 -2.97 -7.05 -18.27
N PRO A 480 -3.31 -7.74 -17.19
CA PRO A 480 -4.44 -8.67 -17.20
C PRO A 480 -5.74 -7.96 -17.58
N THR A 481 -6.49 -8.58 -18.47
CA THR A 481 -7.85 -8.16 -18.86
C THR A 481 -8.89 -9.10 -18.26
N ALA A 482 -10.13 -8.62 -18.11
CA ALA A 482 -11.24 -9.41 -17.60
C ALA A 482 -11.66 -10.52 -18.57
#